data_0ee4c526a6df1aaf942d0731834217ad
#
_entry.id   0ee4c526a6df1aaf942d0731834217ad
#
_cell.length_a   1.000
_cell.length_b   1.000
_cell.length_c   1.000
_cell.angle_alpha   90.00
_cell.angle_beta   90.00
_cell.angle_gamma   90.00
#
_symmetry.space_group_name_H-M   'P 1'
#
loop_
_entity.id
_entity.type
_entity.pdbx_description
1 polymer ?
#
loop_
_entity_poly.entity_id
_entity_poly.type
_entity_poly.pdbx_seq_one_letter_code
_entity_poly.pdbx_strand_id
1 'polypeptide(L)'
;MELFILVIYNLLILLVVLFSIGQLGLLIRYVYGRWRLRNERFPETALDWEQLPSITVQLPIYNELYVVERLIDAIVQLRYPRDKLTIQILDDSTDDTTLLIAKKAAVYQKIGLPLVHIRRPNRAGFKAGALAYGLNLIDSEYVAIFDADFLPDADFLLRVLPSFTQPDIGVVQTRWLHTNQHYSLLTQIQAFGLNAHFLIEQYARYATGLFLNFSGTAGIWRREAILTSGGWQADT
;
A
#
# COMPACT_ATOMS: atom_id res chain seq x y z
N MET A 1 -41.72 21.91 -15.30
CA MET A 1 -40.24 22.06 -15.38
C MET A 1 -39.67 22.63 -14.11
N GLU A 2 -40.21 23.74 -13.57
CA GLU A 2 -39.71 24.38 -12.35
C GLU A 2 -39.76 23.46 -11.11
N LEU A 3 -40.87 22.76 -10.89
CA LEU A 3 -40.99 21.83 -9.77
C LEU A 3 -39.92 20.70 -9.82
N PHE A 4 -39.65 20.18 -11.00
CA PHE A 4 -38.63 19.15 -11.21
C PHE A 4 -37.22 19.67 -10.87
N ILE A 5 -36.89 20.88 -11.31
CA ILE A 5 -35.62 21.52 -10.98
C ILE A 5 -35.51 21.76 -9.48
N LEU A 6 -36.58 22.22 -8.84
CA LEU A 6 -36.61 22.46 -7.40
C LEU A 6 -36.39 21.16 -6.59
N VAL A 7 -37.01 20.05 -7.04
CA VAL A 7 -36.85 18.76 -6.38
C VAL A 7 -35.40 18.27 -6.50
N ILE A 8 -34.78 18.33 -7.70
CA ILE A 8 -33.38 17.95 -7.90
C ILE A 8 -32.45 18.83 -7.04
N TYR A 9 -32.67 20.14 -7.04
CA TYR A 9 -31.86 21.07 -6.25
C TYR A 9 -31.90 20.74 -4.75
N ASN A 10 -33.10 20.51 -4.18
CA ASN A 10 -33.23 20.13 -2.77
C ASN A 10 -32.60 18.77 -2.47
N LEU A 11 -32.71 17.80 -3.40
CA LEU A 11 -32.04 16.49 -3.26
C LEU A 11 -30.53 16.64 -3.23
N LEU A 12 -29.94 17.45 -4.12
CA LEU A 12 -28.51 17.72 -4.14
C LEU A 12 -28.03 18.42 -2.86
N ILE A 13 -28.79 19.40 -2.37
CA ILE A 13 -28.48 20.05 -1.09
C ILE A 13 -28.50 19.02 0.05
N LEU A 14 -29.52 18.16 0.11
CA LEU A 14 -29.62 17.13 1.12
C LEU A 14 -28.40 16.20 1.09
N LEU A 15 -27.97 15.77 -0.09
CA LEU A 15 -26.78 14.94 -0.25
C LEU A 15 -25.50 15.65 0.25
N VAL A 16 -25.34 16.94 -0.08
CA VAL A 16 -24.21 17.75 0.41
C VAL A 16 -24.24 17.87 1.94
N VAL A 17 -25.41 18.10 2.53
CA VAL A 17 -25.57 18.19 3.99
C VAL A 17 -25.23 16.87 4.66
N LEU A 18 -25.74 15.74 4.15
CA LEU A 18 -25.43 14.41 4.68
C LEU A 18 -23.94 14.09 4.59
N PHE A 19 -23.31 14.41 3.45
CA PHE A 19 -21.87 14.28 3.29
C PHE A 19 -21.10 15.15 4.30
N SER A 20 -21.50 16.40 4.47
CA SER A 20 -20.86 17.34 5.41
C SER A 20 -20.98 16.88 6.87
N ILE A 21 -22.10 16.29 7.26
CA ILE A 21 -22.29 15.68 8.58
C ILE A 21 -21.31 14.50 8.77
N GLY A 22 -21.14 13.67 7.74
CA GLY A 22 -20.16 12.57 7.76
C GLY A 22 -18.72 13.08 7.95
N GLN A 23 -18.33 14.14 7.23
CA GLN A 23 -17.00 14.76 7.36
C GLN A 23 -16.81 15.39 8.75
N LEU A 24 -17.82 16.07 9.29
CA LEU A 24 -17.78 16.60 10.65
C LEU A 24 -17.60 15.47 11.68
N GLY A 25 -18.29 14.35 11.50
CA GLY A 25 -18.13 13.15 12.33
C GLY A 25 -16.69 12.62 12.32
N LEU A 26 -16.03 12.58 11.15
CA LEU A 26 -14.63 12.19 11.05
C LEU A 26 -13.69 13.19 11.73
N LEU A 27 -13.95 14.48 11.60
CA LEU A 27 -13.17 15.52 12.28
C LEU A 27 -13.26 15.42 13.81
N ILE A 28 -14.46 15.19 14.33
CA ILE A 28 -14.67 14.98 15.78
C ILE A 28 -13.89 13.74 16.25
N ARG A 29 -13.95 12.63 15.50
CA ARG A 29 -13.18 11.41 15.79
C ARG A 29 -11.66 11.65 15.73
N TYR A 30 -11.20 12.45 14.78
CA TYR A 30 -9.80 12.84 14.69
C TYR A 30 -9.35 13.60 15.94
N VAL A 31 -10.10 14.62 16.36
CA VAL A 31 -9.76 15.41 17.56
C VAL A 31 -9.78 14.53 18.82
N TYR A 32 -10.80 13.69 18.96
CA TYR A 32 -10.89 12.71 20.06
C TYR A 32 -9.72 11.72 20.04
N GLY A 33 -9.38 11.17 18.87
CA GLY A 33 -8.25 10.26 18.71
C GLY A 33 -6.92 10.92 19.07
N ARG A 34 -6.71 12.16 18.64
CA ARG A 34 -5.51 12.95 19.02
C ARG A 34 -5.38 13.15 20.52
N TRP A 35 -6.49 13.35 21.18
CA TRP A 35 -6.51 13.47 22.65
C TRP A 35 -6.26 12.11 23.33
N ARG A 36 -6.93 11.05 22.87
CA ARG A 36 -6.81 9.69 23.43
C ARG A 36 -5.42 9.11 23.28
N LEU A 37 -4.83 9.20 22.07
CA LEU A 37 -3.55 8.60 21.73
C LEU A 37 -2.36 9.55 21.95
N ARG A 38 -2.57 10.68 22.64
CA ARG A 38 -1.53 11.70 22.86
C ARG A 38 -0.25 11.15 23.50
N ASN A 39 -0.37 10.16 24.34
CA ASN A 39 0.72 9.56 25.10
C ASN A 39 1.14 8.18 24.55
N GLU A 40 0.46 7.66 23.54
CA GLU A 40 0.87 6.42 22.90
C GLU A 40 2.11 6.72 22.04
N ARG A 41 3.19 6.03 22.37
CA ARG A 41 4.39 5.99 21.53
C ARG A 41 4.35 4.70 20.73
N PHE A 42 4.53 4.80 19.42
CA PHE A 42 4.82 3.61 18.64
C PHE A 42 6.13 3.01 19.18
N PRO A 43 6.19 1.69 19.36
CA PRO A 43 7.36 1.06 19.92
C PRO A 43 8.57 1.35 19.01
N GLU A 44 9.54 2.08 19.52
CA GLU A 44 10.90 2.11 18.99
C GLU A 44 11.57 0.80 19.43
N THR A 45 11.07 -0.33 18.96
CA THR A 45 11.68 -1.60 19.28
C THR A 45 12.95 -1.70 18.45
N ALA A 46 14.09 -1.76 19.11
CA ALA A 46 15.32 -2.15 18.45
C ALA A 46 15.09 -3.56 17.87
N LEU A 47 15.01 -3.65 16.55
CA LEU A 47 14.82 -4.92 15.88
C LEU A 47 16.11 -5.75 16.03
N ASP A 48 15.98 -6.93 16.59
CA ASP A 48 17.04 -7.91 16.55
C ASP A 48 17.14 -8.48 15.12
N TRP A 49 18.27 -8.23 14.46
CA TRP A 49 18.52 -8.67 13.09
C TRP A 49 18.41 -10.19 12.91
N GLU A 50 18.75 -10.95 13.96
CA GLU A 50 18.67 -12.41 13.93
C GLU A 50 17.23 -12.92 14.02
N GLN A 51 16.34 -12.14 14.64
CA GLN A 51 14.92 -12.49 14.85
C GLN A 51 13.97 -11.83 13.84
N LEU A 52 14.47 -11.10 12.83
CA LEU A 52 13.62 -10.54 11.80
C LEU A 52 12.81 -11.64 11.10
N PRO A 53 11.49 -11.42 10.86
CA PRO A 53 10.65 -12.38 10.16
C PRO A 53 11.00 -12.45 8.66
N SER A 54 10.57 -13.52 8.00
CA SER A 54 10.64 -13.59 6.54
C SER A 54 9.60 -12.68 5.89
N ILE A 55 10.00 -11.98 4.83
CA ILE A 55 9.12 -11.05 4.10
C ILE A 55 9.27 -11.18 2.60
N THR A 56 8.15 -11.16 1.89
CA THR A 56 8.13 -11.04 0.43
C THR A 56 7.60 -9.67 0.02
N VAL A 57 8.34 -9.00 -0.84
CA VAL A 57 7.90 -7.77 -1.52
C VAL A 57 7.27 -8.16 -2.85
N GLN A 58 5.98 -7.87 -3.04
CA GLN A 58 5.25 -8.11 -4.27
C GLN A 58 5.07 -6.82 -5.06
N LEU A 59 5.49 -6.84 -6.32
CA LEU A 59 5.44 -5.73 -7.27
C LEU A 59 4.54 -6.11 -8.44
N PRO A 60 3.21 -5.84 -8.36
CA PRO A 60 2.30 -6.09 -9.48
C PRO A 60 2.52 -5.03 -10.57
N ILE A 61 2.95 -5.46 -11.76
CA ILE A 61 3.32 -4.59 -12.88
C ILE A 61 2.46 -4.90 -14.11
N TYR A 62 1.98 -3.83 -14.78
CA TYR A 62 1.29 -3.92 -16.06
C TYR A 62 1.53 -2.68 -16.92
N ASN A 63 2.37 -2.79 -17.96
CA ASN A 63 2.68 -1.72 -18.92
C ASN A 63 3.19 -0.43 -18.27
N GLU A 64 4.21 -0.56 -17.41
CA GLU A 64 4.79 0.51 -16.61
C GLU A 64 6.22 0.88 -17.08
N LEU A 65 6.40 1.01 -18.38
CA LEU A 65 7.69 1.17 -19.05
C LEU A 65 8.55 2.31 -18.46
N TYR A 66 7.92 3.42 -18.08
CA TYR A 66 8.64 4.64 -17.68
C TYR A 66 9.00 4.71 -16.19
N VAL A 67 8.42 3.84 -15.36
CA VAL A 67 8.60 3.90 -13.89
C VAL A 67 9.19 2.63 -13.29
N VAL A 68 9.06 1.50 -13.97
CA VAL A 68 9.43 0.18 -13.42
C VAL A 68 10.91 0.06 -13.06
N GLU A 69 11.83 0.64 -13.84
CA GLU A 69 13.25 0.60 -13.52
C GLU A 69 13.55 1.28 -12.19
N ARG A 70 12.98 2.48 -11.98
CA ARG A 70 13.14 3.26 -10.77
C ARG A 70 12.56 2.56 -9.54
N LEU A 71 11.40 1.89 -9.71
CA LEU A 71 10.84 1.05 -8.66
C LEU A 71 11.81 -0.07 -8.28
N ILE A 72 12.27 -0.87 -9.25
CA ILE A 72 13.18 -2.00 -9.00
C ILE A 72 14.46 -1.50 -8.30
N ASP A 73 15.04 -0.38 -8.75
CA ASP A 73 16.23 0.22 -8.15
C ASP A 73 16.00 0.68 -6.70
N ALA A 74 14.81 1.16 -6.37
CA ALA A 74 14.44 1.52 -5.00
C ALA A 74 14.24 0.27 -4.12
N ILE A 75 13.55 -0.75 -4.63
CA ILE A 75 13.25 -1.98 -3.89
C ILE A 75 14.51 -2.77 -3.55
N VAL A 76 15.48 -2.85 -4.46
CA VAL A 76 16.74 -3.58 -4.20
C VAL A 76 17.65 -2.87 -3.18
N GLN A 77 17.37 -1.60 -2.86
CA GLN A 77 18.05 -0.84 -1.81
C GLN A 77 17.45 -1.06 -0.42
N LEU A 78 16.34 -1.80 -0.30
CA LEU A 78 15.74 -2.10 0.99
C LEU A 78 16.75 -2.79 1.92
N ARG A 79 16.95 -2.22 3.09
CA ARG A 79 17.81 -2.77 4.14
C ARG A 79 17.10 -3.89 4.86
N TYR A 80 17.39 -5.13 4.47
CA TYR A 80 16.86 -6.34 5.09
C TYR A 80 17.81 -7.53 4.86
N PRO A 81 17.88 -8.53 5.77
CA PRO A 81 18.66 -9.74 5.55
C PRO A 81 18.24 -10.44 4.26
N ARG A 82 19.20 -10.77 3.39
CA ARG A 82 18.92 -11.33 2.05
C ARG A 82 18.29 -12.72 2.11
N ASP A 83 18.61 -13.49 3.12
CA ASP A 83 18.04 -14.81 3.39
C ASP A 83 16.61 -14.78 3.91
N LYS A 84 16.14 -13.60 4.38
CA LYS A 84 14.78 -13.36 4.88
C LYS A 84 13.92 -12.47 3.98
N LEU A 85 14.49 -11.99 2.86
CA LEU A 85 13.81 -11.15 1.88
C LEU A 85 13.60 -11.91 0.58
N THR A 86 12.42 -11.83 0.00
CA THR A 86 12.14 -12.24 -1.37
C THR A 86 11.49 -11.07 -2.10
N ILE A 87 11.90 -10.81 -3.35
CA ILE A 87 11.29 -9.78 -4.20
C ILE A 87 10.65 -10.47 -5.39
N GLN A 88 9.33 -10.38 -5.51
CA GLN A 88 8.56 -10.89 -6.64
C GLN A 88 8.11 -9.75 -7.54
N ILE A 89 8.55 -9.73 -8.78
CA ILE A 89 7.99 -8.87 -9.82
C ILE A 89 6.92 -9.68 -10.55
N LEU A 90 5.66 -9.33 -10.30
CA LEU A 90 4.48 -10.01 -10.87
C LEU A 90 4.08 -9.29 -12.16
N ASP A 91 4.63 -9.74 -13.28
CA ASP A 91 4.58 -9.04 -14.55
C ASP A 91 3.47 -9.58 -15.46
N ASP A 92 2.43 -8.76 -15.63
CA ASP A 92 1.33 -8.98 -16.57
C ASP A 92 1.47 -8.17 -17.86
N SER A 93 2.61 -7.51 -18.09
CA SER A 93 2.80 -6.55 -19.18
C SER A 93 2.75 -7.22 -20.57
N THR A 94 2.28 -6.44 -21.53
CA THR A 94 2.15 -6.80 -22.95
C THR A 94 3.03 -5.95 -23.87
N ASP A 95 3.72 -4.97 -23.30
CA ASP A 95 4.67 -4.06 -23.97
C ASP A 95 6.14 -4.38 -23.59
N ASP A 96 7.05 -3.47 -23.94
CA ASP A 96 8.48 -3.61 -23.66
C ASP A 96 8.85 -3.58 -22.17
N THR A 97 7.93 -3.30 -21.28
CA THR A 97 8.12 -3.37 -19.82
C THR A 97 8.67 -4.73 -19.40
N THR A 98 8.17 -5.83 -20.00
CA THR A 98 8.64 -7.19 -19.72
C THR A 98 10.13 -7.37 -20.03
N LEU A 99 10.60 -6.86 -21.16
CA LEU A 99 12.01 -6.95 -21.55
C LEU A 99 12.92 -6.17 -20.61
N LEU A 100 12.44 -5.00 -20.19
CA LEU A 100 13.14 -4.14 -19.24
C LEU A 100 13.28 -4.80 -17.87
N ILE A 101 12.18 -5.38 -17.36
CA ILE A 101 12.17 -6.14 -16.11
C ILE A 101 13.16 -7.33 -16.19
N ALA A 102 13.08 -8.13 -17.26
CA ALA A 102 13.95 -9.30 -17.43
C ALA A 102 15.44 -8.92 -17.43
N LYS A 103 15.80 -7.83 -18.13
CA LYS A 103 17.15 -7.30 -18.14
C LYS A 103 17.63 -6.87 -16.76
N LYS A 104 16.82 -6.09 -16.03
CA LYS A 104 17.12 -5.63 -14.66
C LYS A 104 17.23 -6.81 -13.70
N ALA A 105 16.27 -7.73 -13.73
CA ALA A 105 16.27 -8.91 -12.88
C ALA A 105 17.55 -9.74 -13.06
N ALA A 106 17.98 -9.97 -14.31
CA ALA A 106 19.21 -10.70 -14.59
C ALA A 106 20.47 -10.02 -14.01
N VAL A 107 20.53 -8.69 -13.99
CA VAL A 107 21.63 -7.93 -13.38
C VAL A 107 21.66 -8.16 -11.88
N TYR A 108 20.51 -7.99 -11.20
CA TYR A 108 20.44 -8.08 -9.74
C TYR A 108 20.58 -9.52 -9.23
N GLN A 109 20.07 -10.51 -9.95
CA GLN A 109 20.28 -11.93 -9.63
C GLN A 109 21.76 -12.33 -9.66
N LYS A 110 22.56 -11.81 -10.62
CA LYS A 110 24.01 -12.06 -10.71
C LYS A 110 24.77 -11.61 -9.47
N ILE A 111 24.29 -10.59 -8.75
CA ILE A 111 24.91 -10.12 -7.50
C ILE A 111 24.25 -10.71 -6.26
N GLY A 112 23.44 -11.77 -6.44
CA GLY A 112 22.85 -12.55 -5.35
C GLY A 112 21.67 -11.87 -4.65
N LEU A 113 20.94 -10.97 -5.33
CA LEU A 113 19.69 -10.45 -4.79
C LEU A 113 18.54 -11.46 -4.98
N PRO A 114 17.69 -11.65 -3.97
CA PRO A 114 16.57 -12.61 -3.99
C PRO A 114 15.39 -12.05 -4.79
N LEU A 115 15.59 -11.74 -6.06
CA LEU A 115 14.59 -11.15 -6.95
C LEU A 115 14.15 -12.18 -8.00
N VAL A 116 12.82 -12.36 -8.12
CA VAL A 116 12.19 -13.29 -9.06
C VAL A 116 11.25 -12.55 -9.99
N HIS A 117 11.45 -12.69 -11.30
CA HIS A 117 10.53 -12.19 -12.33
C HIS A 117 9.51 -13.29 -12.64
N ILE A 118 8.23 -13.03 -12.36
CA ILE A 118 7.14 -13.99 -12.46
C ILE A 118 6.16 -13.50 -13.51
N ARG A 119 5.88 -14.36 -14.51
CA ARG A 119 4.82 -14.17 -15.48
C ARG A 119 3.80 -15.30 -15.34
N ARG A 120 2.54 -14.96 -15.31
CA ARG A 120 1.44 -15.93 -15.25
C ARG A 120 0.82 -16.16 -16.64
N PRO A 121 0.12 -17.30 -16.87
CA PRO A 121 -0.43 -17.64 -18.18
C PRO A 121 -1.47 -16.64 -18.73
N ASN A 122 -2.22 -15.98 -17.86
CA ASN A 122 -3.22 -14.98 -18.22
C ASN A 122 -3.37 -13.95 -17.12
N ARG A 123 -4.02 -12.83 -17.44
CA ARG A 123 -4.24 -11.69 -16.55
C ARG A 123 -5.59 -11.77 -15.79
N ALA A 124 -6.12 -12.96 -15.55
CA ALA A 124 -7.38 -13.11 -14.81
C ALA A 124 -7.29 -12.45 -13.41
N GLY A 125 -8.32 -11.70 -13.01
CA GLY A 125 -8.35 -10.99 -11.73
C GLY A 125 -7.38 -9.82 -11.62
N PHE A 126 -6.80 -9.35 -12.73
CA PHE A 126 -5.94 -8.16 -12.79
C PHE A 126 -4.87 -8.15 -11.69
N LYS A 127 -4.74 -7.03 -10.97
CA LYS A 127 -3.77 -6.87 -9.86
C LYS A 127 -4.00 -7.87 -8.73
N ALA A 128 -5.25 -8.04 -8.29
CA ALA A 128 -5.58 -8.98 -7.22
C ALA A 128 -5.23 -10.43 -7.61
N GLY A 129 -5.50 -10.81 -8.88
CA GLY A 129 -5.09 -12.11 -9.41
C GLY A 129 -3.57 -12.29 -9.49
N ALA A 130 -2.80 -11.23 -9.81
CA ALA A 130 -1.34 -11.28 -9.79
C ALA A 130 -0.81 -11.48 -8.37
N LEU A 131 -1.32 -10.72 -7.40
CA LEU A 131 -0.97 -10.85 -5.98
C LEU A 131 -1.31 -12.24 -5.44
N ALA A 132 -2.50 -12.78 -5.77
CA ALA A 132 -2.91 -14.13 -5.38
C ALA A 132 -1.98 -15.18 -5.98
N TYR A 133 -1.63 -15.06 -7.26
CA TYR A 133 -0.70 -15.98 -7.90
C TYR A 133 0.68 -15.97 -7.22
N GLY A 134 1.22 -14.78 -6.96
CA GLY A 134 2.50 -14.63 -6.25
C GLY A 134 2.46 -15.14 -4.81
N LEU A 135 1.33 -14.97 -4.10
CA LEU A 135 1.13 -15.43 -2.73
C LEU A 135 1.23 -16.96 -2.60
N ASN A 136 0.76 -17.70 -3.61
CA ASN A 136 0.84 -19.17 -3.65
C ASN A 136 2.26 -19.71 -3.89
N LEU A 137 3.22 -18.85 -4.23
CA LEU A 137 4.61 -19.22 -4.51
C LEU A 137 5.56 -18.89 -3.35
N ILE A 138 5.04 -18.49 -2.19
CA ILE A 138 5.84 -18.03 -1.05
C ILE A 138 5.35 -18.63 0.26
N ASP A 139 6.29 -18.73 1.22
CA ASP A 139 6.01 -19.15 2.61
C ASP A 139 6.43 -18.10 3.63
N SER A 140 6.77 -16.87 3.20
CA SER A 140 7.15 -15.78 4.08
C SER A 140 6.03 -15.40 5.05
N GLU A 141 6.38 -14.93 6.25
CA GLU A 141 5.43 -14.53 7.29
C GLU A 141 4.68 -13.24 6.93
N TYR A 142 5.35 -12.34 6.18
CA TYR A 142 4.80 -11.05 5.79
C TYR A 142 4.90 -10.82 4.29
N VAL A 143 3.98 -9.98 3.79
CA VAL A 143 3.92 -9.56 2.38
C VAL A 143 3.83 -8.05 2.34
N ALA A 144 4.83 -7.39 1.73
CA ALA A 144 4.78 -5.97 1.40
C ALA A 144 4.36 -5.78 -0.05
N ILE A 145 3.53 -4.77 -0.34
CA ILE A 145 3.02 -4.52 -1.69
C ILE A 145 3.39 -3.09 -2.11
N PHE A 146 3.97 -2.94 -3.31
CA PHE A 146 4.24 -1.63 -3.91
C PHE A 146 3.80 -1.61 -5.36
N ASP A 147 3.05 -0.57 -5.74
CA ASP A 147 2.72 -0.28 -7.13
C ASP A 147 3.95 0.30 -7.87
N ALA A 148 3.87 0.31 -9.19
CA ALA A 148 4.98 0.67 -10.05
C ALA A 148 5.53 2.09 -9.85
N ASP A 149 4.70 3.01 -9.37
CA ASP A 149 5.03 4.42 -9.13
C ASP A 149 5.48 4.72 -7.68
N PHE A 150 5.57 3.69 -6.82
CA PHE A 150 6.01 3.85 -5.43
C PHE A 150 7.52 3.71 -5.28
N LEU A 151 8.08 4.56 -4.42
CA LEU A 151 9.50 4.56 -4.09
C LEU A 151 9.64 4.49 -2.56
N PRO A 152 9.74 3.28 -1.97
CA PRO A 152 9.96 3.16 -0.54
C PRO A 152 11.38 3.61 -0.15
N ASP A 153 11.49 4.18 1.05
CA ASP A 153 12.78 4.41 1.69
C ASP A 153 13.49 3.08 1.98
N ALA A 154 14.82 3.09 1.97
CA ALA A 154 15.62 1.89 2.24
C ALA A 154 15.28 1.22 3.58
N ASP A 155 14.84 1.99 4.58
CA ASP A 155 14.45 1.50 5.92
C ASP A 155 12.98 1.13 6.06
N PHE A 156 12.20 1.15 4.97
CA PHE A 156 10.75 0.98 5.03
C PHE A 156 10.33 -0.25 5.84
N LEU A 157 10.90 -1.42 5.55
CA LEU A 157 10.54 -2.67 6.22
C LEU A 157 10.86 -2.61 7.72
N LEU A 158 12.05 -2.14 8.07
CA LEU A 158 12.51 -2.02 9.46
C LEU A 158 11.69 -1.02 10.29
N ARG A 159 11.13 0.01 9.64
CA ARG A 159 10.29 1.01 10.31
C ARG A 159 8.84 0.55 10.49
N VAL A 160 8.35 -0.31 9.61
CA VAL A 160 6.94 -0.74 9.62
C VAL A 160 6.72 -2.02 10.44
N LEU A 161 7.63 -2.99 10.35
CA LEU A 161 7.51 -4.28 11.05
C LEU A 161 7.30 -4.16 12.57
N PRO A 162 7.94 -3.22 13.30
CA PRO A 162 7.69 -3.04 14.73
C PRO A 162 6.24 -2.73 15.10
N SER A 163 5.43 -2.26 14.12
CA SER A 163 4.00 -1.99 14.35
C SER A 163 3.15 -3.26 14.50
N PHE A 164 3.67 -4.45 14.16
CA PHE A 164 2.98 -5.73 14.35
C PHE A 164 3.14 -6.26 15.78
N THR A 165 2.85 -5.42 16.76
CA THR A 165 3.05 -5.70 18.20
C THR A 165 2.09 -6.73 18.76
N GLN A 166 0.95 -6.95 18.11
CA GLN A 166 -0.10 -7.88 18.54
C GLN A 166 -0.44 -8.87 17.43
N PRO A 167 -0.82 -10.11 17.77
CA PRO A 167 -1.14 -11.14 16.78
C PRO A 167 -2.35 -10.80 15.88
N ASP A 168 -3.28 -10.00 16.36
CA ASP A 168 -4.50 -9.58 15.67
C ASP A 168 -4.27 -8.44 14.65
N ILE A 169 -3.08 -7.82 14.64
CA ILE A 169 -2.73 -6.85 13.61
C ILE A 169 -2.41 -7.60 12.31
N GLY A 170 -3.38 -7.63 11.39
CA GLY A 170 -3.26 -8.29 10.10
C GLY A 170 -2.57 -7.47 9.04
N VAL A 171 -2.67 -6.13 9.11
CA VAL A 171 -2.10 -5.20 8.12
C VAL A 171 -1.65 -3.90 8.76
N VAL A 172 -0.54 -3.36 8.25
CA VAL A 172 -0.08 -2.00 8.54
C VAL A 172 -0.03 -1.22 7.25
N GLN A 173 -0.89 -0.21 7.12
CA GLN A 173 -0.93 0.73 6.02
C GLN A 173 -0.04 1.93 6.33
N THR A 174 0.86 2.27 5.41
CA THR A 174 1.68 3.47 5.56
C THR A 174 1.07 4.66 4.83
N ARG A 175 1.49 5.85 5.23
CA ARG A 175 1.10 7.10 4.57
C ARG A 175 1.90 7.29 3.28
N TRP A 176 1.23 7.75 2.24
CA TRP A 176 1.85 8.14 0.98
C TRP A 176 2.22 9.61 0.95
N LEU A 177 3.27 9.92 0.21
CA LEU A 177 3.70 11.28 -0.07
C LEU A 177 3.91 11.45 -1.58
N HIS A 178 3.52 12.60 -2.12
CA HIS A 178 3.84 12.94 -3.50
C HIS A 178 5.32 13.35 -3.61
N THR A 179 6.07 12.71 -4.49
CA THR A 179 7.47 13.07 -4.77
C THR A 179 7.58 14.41 -5.49
N ASN A 180 6.53 14.84 -6.21
CA ASN A 180 6.47 16.04 -7.04
C ASN A 180 5.47 17.08 -6.51
N GLN A 181 5.17 17.11 -5.21
CA GLN A 181 4.13 17.99 -4.64
C GLN A 181 4.33 19.48 -4.97
N HIS A 182 5.55 19.93 -5.19
CA HIS A 182 5.87 21.33 -5.49
C HIS A 182 5.96 21.66 -6.99
N TYR A 183 5.64 20.69 -7.87
CA TYR A 183 5.77 20.85 -9.31
C TYR A 183 4.75 21.84 -9.90
N SER A 184 3.50 21.81 -9.43
CA SER A 184 2.41 22.67 -9.92
C SER A 184 1.35 22.90 -8.83
N LEU A 185 0.43 23.84 -9.06
CA LEU A 185 -0.73 24.04 -8.20
C LEU A 185 -1.59 22.76 -8.11
N LEU A 186 -1.76 22.05 -9.23
CA LEU A 186 -2.52 20.80 -9.27
C LEU A 186 -1.88 19.74 -8.38
N THR A 187 -0.57 19.54 -8.45
CA THR A 187 0.13 18.55 -7.60
C THR A 187 0.09 18.94 -6.12
N GLN A 188 0.09 20.24 -5.79
CA GLN A 188 -0.11 20.71 -4.41
C GLN A 188 -1.52 20.39 -3.89
N ILE A 189 -2.56 20.62 -4.70
CA ILE A 189 -3.95 20.29 -4.33
C ILE A 189 -4.12 18.78 -4.15
N GLN A 190 -3.55 17.95 -5.04
CA GLN A 190 -3.56 16.50 -4.91
C GLN A 190 -2.85 16.04 -3.63
N ALA A 191 -1.67 16.60 -3.34
CA ALA A 191 -0.93 16.29 -2.11
C ALA A 191 -1.70 16.72 -0.85
N PHE A 192 -2.40 17.86 -0.89
CA PHE A 192 -3.27 18.30 0.20
C PHE A 192 -4.42 17.31 0.44
N GLY A 193 -5.12 16.88 -0.61
CA GLY A 193 -6.21 15.89 -0.51
C GLY A 193 -5.71 14.55 0.06
N LEU A 194 -4.56 14.05 -0.44
CA LEU A 194 -3.94 12.83 0.05
C LEU A 194 -3.54 12.94 1.54
N ASN A 195 -2.98 14.10 1.94
CA ASN A 195 -2.66 14.37 3.33
C ASN A 195 -3.91 14.39 4.22
N ALA A 196 -5.01 14.98 3.76
CA ALA A 196 -6.26 14.97 4.50
C ALA A 196 -6.79 13.53 4.69
N HIS A 197 -6.72 12.70 3.65
CA HIS A 197 -7.10 11.29 3.72
C HIS A 197 -6.28 10.54 4.79
N PHE A 198 -4.95 10.58 4.73
CA PHE A 198 -4.12 9.81 5.66
C PHE A 198 -4.06 10.42 7.08
N LEU A 199 -3.89 11.74 7.21
CA LEU A 199 -3.68 12.39 8.50
C LEU A 199 -4.97 12.61 9.28
N ILE A 200 -6.12 12.72 8.61
CA ILE A 200 -7.40 13.00 9.26
C ILE A 200 -8.28 11.75 9.20
N GLU A 201 -8.65 11.28 8.01
CA GLU A 201 -9.62 10.20 7.88
C GLU A 201 -9.08 8.86 8.40
N GLN A 202 -7.95 8.37 7.86
CA GLN A 202 -7.37 7.09 8.26
C GLN A 202 -6.97 7.11 9.74
N TYR A 203 -6.39 8.22 10.21
CA TYR A 203 -6.05 8.37 11.62
C TYR A 203 -7.30 8.35 12.52
N ALA A 204 -8.38 9.06 12.14
CA ALA A 204 -9.63 9.07 12.89
C ALA A 204 -10.23 7.66 12.99
N ARG A 205 -10.22 6.89 11.89
CA ARG A 205 -10.68 5.50 11.85
C ARG A 205 -9.84 4.61 12.79
N TYR A 206 -8.52 4.66 12.66
CA TYR A 206 -7.60 3.91 13.53
C TYR A 206 -7.82 4.23 15.00
N ALA A 207 -7.80 5.50 15.38
CA ALA A 207 -7.87 5.96 16.75
C ALA A 207 -9.22 5.65 17.45
N THR A 208 -10.27 5.38 16.67
CA THR A 208 -11.61 5.05 17.19
C THR A 208 -12.03 3.60 16.94
N GLY A 209 -11.12 2.73 16.48
CA GLY A 209 -11.39 1.31 16.26
C GLY A 209 -12.33 1.03 15.09
N LEU A 210 -12.43 1.94 14.11
CA LEU A 210 -13.17 1.69 12.88
C LEU A 210 -12.30 0.91 11.88
N PHE A 211 -12.96 0.19 10.97
CA PHE A 211 -12.26 -0.51 9.90
C PHE A 211 -11.44 0.46 9.03
N LEU A 212 -10.21 0.05 8.77
CA LEU A 212 -9.31 0.72 7.82
C LEU A 212 -9.43 0.07 6.46
N ASN A 213 -9.48 0.89 5.42
CA ASN A 213 -9.35 0.39 4.06
C ASN A 213 -7.85 0.31 3.72
N PHE A 214 -7.43 -0.84 3.21
CA PHE A 214 -6.12 -0.94 2.59
C PHE A 214 -6.14 -0.20 1.26
N SER A 215 -5.20 0.72 1.09
CA SER A 215 -5.16 1.59 -0.11
C SER A 215 -4.53 0.90 -1.33
N GLY A 216 -4.36 -0.41 -1.29
CA GLY A 216 -3.87 -1.24 -2.39
C GLY A 216 -2.35 -1.33 -2.50
N THR A 217 -1.60 -0.46 -1.85
CA THR A 217 -0.13 -0.36 -1.96
C THR A 217 0.50 0.27 -0.73
N ALA A 218 1.84 0.22 -0.64
CA ALA A 218 2.64 0.79 0.45
C ALA A 218 2.17 0.34 1.83
N GLY A 219 1.94 -0.93 2.00
CA GLY A 219 1.62 -1.56 3.28
C GLY A 219 2.21 -2.95 3.40
N ILE A 220 2.23 -3.45 4.63
CA ILE A 220 2.69 -4.80 4.96
C ILE A 220 1.52 -5.59 5.53
N TRP A 221 1.32 -6.78 5.04
CA TRP A 221 0.32 -7.73 5.51
C TRP A 221 0.97 -8.90 6.22
N ARG A 222 0.34 -9.38 7.29
CA ARG A 222 0.61 -10.72 7.78
C ARG A 222 0.02 -11.72 6.77
N ARG A 223 0.85 -12.64 6.21
CA ARG A 223 0.40 -13.61 5.19
C ARG A 223 -0.79 -14.42 5.66
N GLU A 224 -0.78 -14.87 6.91
CA GLU A 224 -1.90 -15.60 7.51
C GLU A 224 -3.21 -14.81 7.47
N ALA A 225 -3.18 -13.50 7.73
CA ALA A 225 -4.36 -12.65 7.66
C ALA A 225 -4.95 -12.61 6.25
N ILE A 226 -4.12 -12.56 5.20
CA ILE A 226 -4.60 -12.65 3.82
C ILE A 226 -5.28 -14.00 3.57
N LEU A 227 -4.66 -15.10 3.97
CA LEU A 227 -5.16 -16.45 3.72
C LEU A 227 -6.47 -16.72 4.46
N THR A 228 -6.56 -16.35 5.74
CA THR A 228 -7.74 -16.58 6.58
C THR A 228 -8.92 -15.68 6.22
N SER A 229 -8.67 -14.54 5.59
CA SER A 229 -9.72 -13.65 5.08
C SER A 229 -10.28 -14.06 3.71
N GLY A 230 -9.81 -15.16 3.10
CA GLY A 230 -10.25 -15.65 1.81
C GLY A 230 -9.36 -15.24 0.63
N GLY A 231 -8.18 -14.66 0.89
CA GLY A 231 -7.20 -14.26 -0.13
C GLY A 231 -7.56 -12.94 -0.84
N TRP A 232 -6.83 -12.67 -1.93
CA TRP A 232 -7.09 -11.48 -2.76
C TRP A 232 -8.31 -11.70 -3.65
N GLN A 233 -9.33 -10.86 -3.50
CA GLN A 233 -10.55 -10.92 -4.29
C GLN A 233 -10.43 -9.98 -5.50
N ALA A 234 -10.96 -10.41 -6.66
CA ALA A 234 -10.85 -9.70 -7.94
C ALA A 234 -12.22 -9.24 -8.47
N ASP A 235 -13.21 -9.21 -7.63
CA ASP A 235 -14.62 -8.95 -7.94
C ASP A 235 -15.06 -7.50 -7.70
N THR A 236 -14.09 -6.60 -7.50
CA THR A 236 -14.30 -5.15 -7.27
C THR A 236 -13.89 -4.32 -8.46
#